data_48f515940b2e2d7a40e92fc7ed7e1e4c
#
_entry.id   48f515940b2e2d7a40e92fc7ed7e1e4c
#
_cell.length_a   1.000
_cell.length_b   1.000
_cell.length_c   1.000
_cell.angle_alpha   90.00
_cell.angle_beta   90.00
_cell.angle_gamma   90.00
#
_symmetry.space_group_name_H-M   'P 1'
#
loop_
_entity.id
_entity.type
_entity.pdbx_description
1 polymer ?
#
loop_
_entity_poly.entity_id
_entity_poly.type
_entity_poly.pdbx_seq_one_letter_code
_entity_poly.pdbx_strand_id
1 'polypeptide(L)'
;MEYWIEGNRAFAFWDEDEYFYPATIITIEGEDLFIRFDTGEEEWTDADYLEEFLVEVDDQVECKSAKDNLYYDVVVLDVDGERVKVEYEDETTEWSTLSRLRFLVDEI
;
A
#
# COMPACT_ATOMS: atom_id res chain seq x y z
N MET A 1 -14.43 12.06 8.09
CA MET A 1 -13.82 11.34 9.18
C MET A 1 -13.75 9.88 8.86
N GLU A 2 -12.58 9.31 9.06
CA GLU A 2 -12.37 7.92 8.71
C GLU A 2 -12.33 7.06 9.93
N TYR A 3 -12.89 5.88 9.79
CA TYR A 3 -12.89 4.91 10.86
C TYR A 3 -12.13 3.68 10.40
N TRP A 4 -11.15 3.29 11.19
CA TRP A 4 -10.46 2.04 10.95
C TRP A 4 -11.15 0.93 11.72
N ILE A 5 -11.24 -0.23 11.12
CA ILE A 5 -11.97 -1.38 11.66
C ILE A 5 -11.03 -2.58 11.64
N GLU A 6 -11.09 -3.38 12.70
CA GLU A 6 -10.30 -4.62 12.73
C GLU A 6 -10.66 -5.48 11.53
N GLY A 7 -9.63 -6.04 10.90
CA GLY A 7 -9.77 -6.83 9.71
C GLY A 7 -9.64 -6.05 8.42
N ASN A 8 -9.67 -4.72 8.47
CA ASN A 8 -9.55 -3.90 7.27
C ASN A 8 -8.11 -3.87 6.79
N ARG A 9 -7.98 -3.65 5.49
CA ARG A 9 -6.68 -3.44 4.88
C ARG A 9 -6.36 -1.96 4.90
N ALA A 10 -5.07 -1.66 4.91
CA ALA A 10 -4.58 -0.28 4.86
C ALA A 10 -3.18 -0.27 4.30
N PHE A 11 -2.72 0.89 3.84
CA PHE A 11 -1.30 1.11 3.62
C PHE A 11 -0.75 1.71 4.89
N ALA A 12 0.32 1.15 5.44
CA ALA A 12 0.88 1.57 6.71
C ALA A 12 2.34 1.98 6.54
N PHE A 13 2.71 3.04 7.23
CA PHE A 13 4.06 3.60 7.17
C PHE A 13 5.05 2.65 7.86
N TRP A 14 6.14 2.34 7.14
CA TRP A 14 7.23 1.52 7.67
C TRP A 14 8.42 2.45 7.86
N ASP A 15 8.81 2.72 9.09
CA ASP A 15 9.76 3.78 9.38
C ASP A 15 11.21 3.42 9.01
N GLU A 16 11.49 2.17 8.70
CA GLU A 16 12.85 1.78 8.32
C GLU A 16 13.22 2.27 6.94
N ASP A 17 12.26 2.34 6.01
CA ASP A 17 12.54 2.83 4.67
C ASP A 17 11.60 3.95 4.24
N GLU A 18 10.67 4.34 5.12
CA GLU A 18 9.77 5.47 4.90
C GLU A 18 8.79 5.26 3.75
N TYR A 19 8.53 4.02 3.40
CA TYR A 19 7.47 3.67 2.45
C TYR A 19 6.21 3.27 3.19
N PHE A 20 5.08 3.41 2.50
CA PHE A 20 3.82 2.82 2.93
C PHE A 20 3.67 1.46 2.28
N TYR A 21 3.36 0.44 3.07
CA TYR A 21 3.20 -0.93 2.60
C TYR A 21 1.83 -1.47 2.95
N PRO A 22 1.34 -2.46 2.19
CA PRO A 22 0.07 -3.10 2.51
C PRO A 22 0.10 -3.79 3.87
N ALA A 23 -0.94 -3.59 4.64
CA ALA A 23 -1.06 -4.16 5.98
C ALA A 23 -2.51 -4.45 6.29
N THR A 24 -2.73 -5.24 7.35
CA THR A 24 -4.05 -5.56 7.86
C THR A 24 -4.13 -5.09 9.30
N ILE A 25 -5.25 -4.48 9.66
CA ILE A 25 -5.49 -4.06 11.04
C ILE A 25 -5.97 -5.26 11.83
N ILE A 26 -5.22 -5.63 12.84
CA ILE A 26 -5.50 -6.82 13.62
C ILE A 26 -6.33 -6.48 14.86
N THR A 27 -5.94 -5.44 15.59
CA THR A 27 -6.57 -5.07 16.85
C THR A 27 -6.56 -3.58 17.00
N ILE A 28 -7.62 -3.04 17.57
CA ILE A 28 -7.71 -1.62 17.87
C ILE A 28 -7.95 -1.45 19.36
N GLU A 29 -7.10 -0.65 20.02
CA GLU A 29 -7.27 -0.33 21.44
C GLU A 29 -7.19 1.17 21.59
N GLY A 30 -8.37 1.81 21.78
CA GLY A 30 -8.42 3.25 21.84
C GLY A 30 -7.92 3.87 20.54
N GLU A 31 -6.85 4.64 20.64
CA GLU A 31 -6.26 5.26 19.45
C GLU A 31 -5.09 4.46 18.90
N ASP A 32 -4.78 3.32 19.50
CA ASP A 32 -3.66 2.49 19.07
C ASP A 32 -4.16 1.38 18.17
N LEU A 33 -3.42 1.14 17.08
CA LEU A 33 -3.78 0.15 16.09
C LEU A 33 -2.64 -0.86 15.98
N PHE A 34 -2.95 -2.14 16.15
CA PHE A 34 -1.97 -3.19 15.98
C PHE A 34 -2.14 -3.72 14.56
N ILE A 35 -1.09 -3.65 13.77
CA ILE A 35 -1.16 -4.00 12.36
C ILE A 35 -0.17 -5.10 12.05
N ARG A 36 -0.47 -5.83 10.97
CA ARG A 36 0.45 -6.82 10.41
C ARG A 36 0.67 -6.48 8.95
N PHE A 37 1.92 -6.23 8.60
CA PHE A 37 2.28 -6.04 7.20
C PHE A 37 2.18 -7.36 6.45
N ASP A 38 2.01 -7.30 5.13
CA ASP A 38 1.91 -8.51 4.32
C ASP A 38 3.18 -9.35 4.38
N THR A 39 4.29 -8.75 4.78
CA THR A 39 5.55 -9.48 4.99
C THR A 39 5.55 -10.31 6.26
N GLY A 40 4.58 -10.10 7.15
CA GLY A 40 4.50 -10.81 8.42
C GLY A 40 4.95 -9.98 9.61
N GLU A 41 5.56 -8.82 9.39
CA GLU A 41 5.96 -7.94 10.47
C GLU A 41 4.74 -7.34 11.15
N GLU A 42 4.81 -7.18 12.46
CA GLU A 42 3.70 -6.64 13.24
C GLU A 42 4.19 -5.49 14.09
N GLU A 43 3.34 -4.49 14.27
CA GLU A 43 3.68 -3.38 15.15
C GLU A 43 2.43 -2.61 15.54
N TRP A 44 2.56 -1.82 16.60
CA TRP A 44 1.53 -0.86 16.99
C TRP A 44 1.79 0.46 16.30
N THR A 45 0.72 1.09 15.85
CA THR A 45 0.82 2.37 15.16
C THR A 45 -0.42 3.19 15.49
N ASP A 46 -0.61 4.33 14.83
CA ASP A 46 -1.83 5.10 15.00
C ASP A 46 -2.33 5.55 13.62
N ALA A 47 -3.49 6.19 13.62
CA ALA A 47 -4.17 6.50 12.36
C ALA A 47 -3.38 7.47 11.49
N ASP A 48 -2.50 8.28 12.08
CA ASP A 48 -1.71 9.23 11.31
C ASP A 48 -0.72 8.53 10.38
N TYR A 49 -0.41 7.28 10.63
CA TYR A 49 0.54 6.50 9.85
C TYR A 49 -0.14 5.50 8.93
N LEU A 50 -1.46 5.62 8.75
CA LEU A 50 -2.22 4.74 7.86
C LEU A 50 -2.83 5.56 6.73
N GLU A 51 -2.91 4.93 5.55
CA GLU A 51 -3.60 5.50 4.40
C GLU A 51 -4.61 4.49 3.90
N GLU A 52 -5.64 4.98 3.25
CA GLU A 52 -6.67 4.12 2.69
C GLU A 52 -6.06 3.13 1.70
N PHE A 53 -6.61 1.93 1.66
CA PHE A 53 -6.09 0.87 0.80
C PHE A 53 -6.69 1.01 -0.59
N LEU A 54 -6.27 2.09 -1.28
CA LEU A 54 -6.72 2.35 -2.65
C LEU A 54 -5.71 3.24 -3.35
N VAL A 55 -5.77 3.24 -4.68
CA VAL A 55 -5.01 4.15 -5.52
C VAL A 55 -5.95 4.63 -6.61
N GLU A 56 -5.51 5.67 -7.33
CA GLU A 56 -6.30 6.26 -8.39
C GLU A 56 -5.52 6.23 -9.68
N VAL A 57 -6.25 6.29 -10.79
CA VAL A 57 -5.62 6.39 -12.11
C VAL A 57 -4.69 7.60 -12.12
N ASP A 58 -3.53 7.43 -12.72
CA ASP A 58 -2.45 8.41 -12.83
C ASP A 58 -1.59 8.55 -11.58
N ASP A 59 -1.89 7.81 -10.49
CA ASP A 59 -0.99 7.80 -9.35
C ASP A 59 0.35 7.19 -9.72
N GLN A 60 1.42 7.75 -9.17
CA GLN A 60 2.76 7.23 -9.34
C GLN A 60 3.16 6.51 -8.07
N VAL A 61 3.36 5.22 -8.18
CA VAL A 61 3.70 4.36 -7.04
C VAL A 61 4.77 3.38 -7.50
N GLU A 62 5.19 2.50 -6.61
CA GLU A 62 6.09 1.41 -6.97
C GLU A 62 5.34 0.10 -6.91
N CYS A 63 5.60 -0.76 -7.87
CA CYS A 63 4.94 -2.05 -7.98
C CYS A 63 5.97 -3.16 -8.01
N LYS A 64 5.71 -4.22 -7.25
CA LYS A 64 6.57 -5.39 -7.24
C LYS A 64 6.31 -6.21 -8.49
N SER A 65 7.31 -6.27 -9.36
CA SER A 65 7.15 -6.93 -10.65
C SER A 65 6.95 -8.43 -10.47
N ALA A 66 6.05 -9.00 -11.26
CA ALA A 66 5.83 -10.45 -11.26
C ALA A 66 7.02 -11.20 -11.84
N LYS A 67 7.88 -10.52 -12.59
CA LYS A 67 9.00 -11.19 -13.26
C LYS A 67 10.15 -11.49 -12.31
N ASP A 68 10.49 -10.53 -11.44
CA ASP A 68 11.68 -10.69 -10.61
C ASP A 68 11.46 -10.33 -9.16
N ASN A 69 10.22 -9.94 -8.80
CA ASN A 69 9.85 -9.56 -7.44
C ASN A 69 10.62 -8.35 -6.91
N LEU A 70 11.08 -7.48 -7.79
CA LEU A 70 11.68 -6.22 -7.41
C LEU A 70 10.66 -5.10 -7.63
N TYR A 71 10.83 -4.01 -6.89
CA TYR A 71 9.94 -2.86 -7.03
C TYR A 71 10.42 -1.93 -8.12
N TYR A 72 9.50 -1.45 -8.94
CA TYR A 72 9.78 -0.51 -10.02
C TYR A 72 8.76 0.61 -10.00
N ASP A 73 9.17 1.79 -10.45
CA ASP A 73 8.26 2.91 -10.59
C ASP A 73 7.23 2.60 -11.68
N VAL A 74 5.98 2.88 -11.37
CA VAL A 74 4.88 2.65 -12.31
C VAL A 74 3.87 3.77 -12.20
N VAL A 75 3.02 3.87 -13.24
CA VAL A 75 1.86 4.74 -13.22
C VAL A 75 0.64 3.85 -13.27
N VAL A 76 -0.36 4.19 -12.44
CA VAL A 76 -1.61 3.44 -12.41
C VAL A 76 -2.45 3.83 -13.61
N LEU A 77 -2.82 2.85 -14.45
CA LEU A 77 -3.61 3.09 -15.64
C LEU A 77 -5.09 2.81 -15.42
N ASP A 78 -5.42 1.85 -14.57
CA ASP A 78 -6.80 1.43 -14.36
C ASP A 78 -6.91 0.76 -13.02
N VAL A 79 -8.10 0.82 -12.43
CA VAL A 79 -8.36 0.26 -11.10
C VAL A 79 -9.67 -0.53 -11.17
N ASP A 80 -9.64 -1.75 -10.66
CA ASP A 80 -10.82 -2.61 -10.61
C ASP A 80 -10.81 -3.29 -9.23
N GLY A 81 -11.44 -2.64 -8.24
CA GLY A 81 -11.38 -3.12 -6.87
C GLY A 81 -9.96 -3.10 -6.36
N GLU A 82 -9.46 -4.25 -5.93
CA GLU A 82 -8.08 -4.34 -5.47
C GLU A 82 -7.11 -4.73 -6.58
N ARG A 83 -7.59 -4.87 -7.81
CA ARG A 83 -6.73 -5.11 -8.95
C ARG A 83 -6.38 -3.79 -9.60
N VAL A 84 -5.14 -3.65 -10.03
CA VAL A 84 -4.69 -2.42 -10.65
C VAL A 84 -3.89 -2.76 -11.89
N LYS A 85 -4.08 -1.96 -12.95
CA LYS A 85 -3.27 -2.07 -14.15
C LYS A 85 -2.20 -1.00 -14.05
N VAL A 86 -0.95 -1.40 -14.21
CA VAL A 86 0.18 -0.48 -14.05
C VAL A 86 1.03 -0.50 -15.31
N GLU A 87 1.70 0.62 -15.55
CA GLU A 87 2.61 0.76 -16.67
C GLU A 87 4.01 1.05 -16.13
N TYR A 88 4.97 0.26 -16.56
CA TYR A 88 6.37 0.41 -16.19
C TYR A 88 7.05 1.44 -17.09
N GLU A 89 8.25 1.86 -16.73
CA GLU A 89 8.97 2.89 -17.48
C GLU A 89 9.31 2.45 -18.90
N ASP A 90 9.42 1.16 -19.14
CA ASP A 90 9.67 0.65 -20.49
C ASP A 90 8.39 0.50 -21.31
N GLU A 91 7.28 1.05 -20.81
CA GLU A 91 5.97 1.06 -21.47
C GLU A 91 5.27 -0.30 -21.49
N THR A 92 5.81 -1.30 -20.80
CA THR A 92 5.07 -2.54 -20.61
C THR A 92 4.02 -2.35 -19.51
N THR A 93 2.94 -3.10 -19.62
CA THR A 93 1.86 -3.01 -18.65
C THR A 93 1.58 -4.38 -18.07
N GLU A 94 0.96 -4.37 -16.89
CA GLU A 94 0.48 -5.62 -16.31
C GLU A 94 -0.65 -5.32 -15.34
N TRP A 95 -1.51 -6.30 -15.13
CA TRP A 95 -2.48 -6.25 -14.05
C TRP A 95 -1.83 -6.81 -12.79
N SER A 96 -1.94 -6.08 -11.71
CA SER A 96 -1.38 -6.46 -10.43
C SER A 96 -2.44 -6.25 -9.36
N THR A 97 -2.02 -6.18 -8.11
CA THR A 97 -2.95 -5.97 -7.00
C THR A 97 -2.39 -4.91 -6.07
N LEU A 98 -3.26 -4.34 -5.25
CA LEU A 98 -2.82 -3.36 -4.25
C LEU A 98 -1.79 -3.93 -3.31
N SER A 99 -1.81 -5.24 -3.04
CA SER A 99 -0.84 -5.85 -2.14
C SER A 99 0.57 -5.88 -2.71
N ARG A 100 0.75 -5.53 -3.96
CA ARG A 100 2.08 -5.50 -4.56
C ARG A 100 2.59 -4.08 -4.75
N LEU A 101 1.90 -3.10 -4.20
CA LEU A 101 2.27 -1.69 -4.33
C LEU A 101 2.88 -1.17 -3.05
N ARG A 102 3.71 -0.15 -3.19
CA ARG A 102 4.18 0.65 -2.07
C ARG A 102 4.39 2.07 -2.57
N PHE A 103 4.44 3.03 -1.67
CA PHE A 103 4.67 4.41 -2.08
C PHE A 103 5.32 5.18 -0.94
N LEU A 104 6.06 6.22 -1.33
CA LEU A 104 6.66 7.13 -0.36
C LEU A 104 5.61 8.11 0.15
N VAL A 105 5.84 8.63 1.35
CA VAL A 105 5.01 9.71 1.86
C VAL A 105 5.16 10.88 0.90
N ASP A 106 4.01 11.42 0.49
CA ASP A 106 4.04 12.58 -0.37
C ASP A 106 4.38 13.79 0.44
N GLU A 107 5.35 14.53 -0.03
CA GLU A 107 5.74 15.76 0.63
C GLU A 107 4.85 16.88 0.15
N ILE A 108 4.26 17.56 1.08
CA ILE A 108 3.39 18.67 0.73
C ILE A 108 4.03 19.97 1.12
#